data_25175369e5792b93e82e0f26055707b7
#
_entry.id   25175369e5792b93e82e0f26055707b7
#
_cell.length_a   1.000
_cell.length_b   1.000
_cell.length_c   1.000
_cell.angle_alpha   90.00
_cell.angle_beta   90.00
_cell.angle_gamma   90.00
#
_symmetry.space_group_name_H-M   'P 1'
#
loop_
_entity.id
_entity.type
_entity.pdbx_description
1 polymer ?
#
loop_
_entity_poly.entity_id
_entity_poly.type
_entity_poly.pdbx_seq_one_letter_code
_entity_poly.pdbx_strand_id
1 'polypeptide(L)'
;MELLDRECITNLPTSFRVIGIGEATEEIIETVKSYGYDCVSATVLAEPFECIPTDEDKMVIIVAKDNEDHANSNAKTFHDAGVLTLGLLDNADLDCYDSAVSDVSYTEYPDLIKAILQPIVTQGMIAYDFNDLQTTLTDAKHFLVKSETRCGKERMAEAIGCIKSSLTSSLLNKIERISIFLYFNKVGKQPLVIQEMTALTDFLSELPESLFVIWALYPDESIKEEEITVTILATGKDLNNG
;
A
#
# COMPACT_ATOMS: atom_id res chain seq x y z
N MET A 1 -3.15 3.33 34.25
CA MET A 1 -2.94 2.93 32.86
C MET A 1 -1.79 3.81 32.40
N GLU A 2 -0.57 3.28 32.56
CA GLU A 2 0.67 3.99 32.30
C GLU A 2 0.81 4.23 30.79
N LEU A 3 1.11 5.47 30.44
CA LEU A 3 1.56 5.87 29.14
C LEU A 3 2.84 5.06 28.84
N LEU A 4 2.75 4.12 27.91
CA LEU A 4 3.94 3.47 27.35
C LEU A 4 4.83 4.58 26.79
N ASP A 5 6.01 4.67 27.38
CA ASP A 5 7.00 5.69 27.06
C ASP A 5 7.29 5.72 25.57
N ARG A 6 7.17 6.92 24.98
CA ARG A 6 7.57 7.22 23.60
C ARG A 6 9.06 6.95 23.31
N GLU A 7 9.85 6.65 24.32
CA GLU A 7 11.28 6.36 24.19
C GLU A 7 11.61 4.97 23.60
N CYS A 8 10.62 4.03 23.57
CA CYS A 8 10.84 2.71 22.97
C CYS A 8 10.71 2.66 21.44
N ILE A 9 10.23 3.73 20.80
CA ILE A 9 9.97 3.76 19.34
C ILE A 9 11.17 4.31 18.55
N THR A 10 12.11 5.00 19.21
CA THR A 10 13.21 5.73 18.56
C THR A 10 14.39 4.88 18.09
N ASN A 11 14.35 3.56 18.28
CA ASN A 11 15.42 2.63 17.86
C ASN A 11 14.88 1.41 17.10
N LEU A 12 13.74 1.50 16.43
CA LEU A 12 13.34 0.44 15.51
C LEU A 12 14.25 0.50 14.28
N PRO A 13 14.91 -0.62 13.91
CA PRO A 13 15.68 -0.69 12.69
C PRO A 13 14.76 -0.34 11.50
N THR A 14 15.29 0.37 10.51
CA THR A 14 14.57 0.65 9.27
C THR A 14 14.31 -0.66 8.56
N SER A 15 13.08 -1.18 8.70
CA SER A 15 12.70 -2.48 8.14
C SER A 15 12.12 -2.37 6.73
N PHE A 16 11.77 -1.15 6.30
CA PHE A 16 11.15 -0.90 5.01
C PHE A 16 11.95 0.13 4.24
N ARG A 17 12.28 -0.18 2.99
CA ARG A 17 13.01 0.74 2.11
C ARG A 17 12.16 1.19 0.94
N VAL A 18 12.32 2.46 0.55
CA VAL A 18 11.86 2.99 -0.73
C VAL A 18 13.08 3.51 -1.47
N ILE A 19 13.37 2.91 -2.62
CA ILE A 19 14.55 3.23 -3.42
C ILE A 19 14.09 3.78 -4.77
N GLY A 20 14.33 5.06 -4.98
CA GLY A 20 14.12 5.70 -6.28
C GLY A 20 15.36 5.53 -7.16
N ILE A 21 15.19 5.06 -8.38
CA ILE A 21 16.28 4.87 -9.35
C ILE A 21 16.39 6.10 -10.25
N GLY A 22 17.50 6.81 -10.10
CA GLY A 22 17.83 8.01 -10.89
C GLY A 22 17.15 9.30 -10.40
N GLU A 23 17.64 10.44 -10.87
CA GLU A 23 17.21 11.79 -10.45
C GLU A 23 15.71 12.05 -10.69
N ALA A 24 15.12 11.42 -11.72
CA ALA A 24 13.69 11.57 -12.02
C ALA A 24 12.77 11.16 -10.86
N THR A 25 13.27 10.39 -9.88
CA THR A 25 12.50 9.91 -8.73
C THR A 25 12.61 10.81 -7.49
N GLU A 26 13.42 11.87 -7.51
CA GLU A 26 13.69 12.71 -6.34
C GLU A 26 12.42 13.26 -5.68
N GLU A 27 11.49 13.79 -6.46
CA GLU A 27 10.25 14.38 -5.95
C GLU A 27 9.40 13.35 -5.20
N ILE A 28 9.33 12.11 -5.70
CA ILE A 28 8.62 11.02 -5.05
C ILE A 28 9.31 10.66 -3.73
N ILE A 29 10.63 10.51 -3.75
CA ILE A 29 11.40 10.14 -2.56
C ILE A 29 11.30 11.22 -1.47
N GLU A 30 11.38 12.50 -1.82
CA GLU A 30 11.18 13.59 -0.86
C GLU A 30 9.75 13.61 -0.30
N THR A 31 8.74 13.31 -1.12
CA THR A 31 7.36 13.16 -0.66
C THR A 31 7.24 12.01 0.35
N VAL A 32 7.84 10.85 0.07
CA VAL A 32 7.85 9.69 0.99
C VAL A 32 8.53 10.03 2.32
N LYS A 33 9.67 10.74 2.29
CA LYS A 33 10.35 11.22 3.51
C LYS A 33 9.44 12.12 4.35
N SER A 34 8.61 12.94 3.69
CA SER A 34 7.69 13.86 4.37
C SER A 34 6.60 13.16 5.19
N TYR A 35 6.34 11.87 4.95
CA TYR A 35 5.39 11.09 5.76
C TYR A 35 5.89 10.84 7.19
N GLY A 36 7.20 10.94 7.44
CA GLY A 36 7.79 10.87 8.77
C GLY A 36 7.67 9.50 9.45
N TYR A 37 7.69 8.41 8.69
CA TYR A 37 7.64 7.05 9.24
C TYR A 37 9.02 6.61 9.73
N ASP A 38 9.21 6.42 11.03
CA ASP A 38 10.50 6.14 11.66
C ASP A 38 11.15 4.82 11.18
N CYS A 39 10.32 3.82 10.78
CA CYS A 39 10.79 2.52 10.31
C CYS A 39 11.00 2.45 8.79
N VAL A 40 10.85 3.57 8.07
CA VAL A 40 10.98 3.65 6.60
C VAL A 40 12.20 4.48 6.25
N SER A 41 13.08 3.93 5.42
CA SER A 41 14.14 4.70 4.75
C SER A 41 13.75 4.97 3.30
N ALA A 42 13.97 6.20 2.83
CA ALA A 42 13.72 6.57 1.45
C ALA A 42 14.95 7.24 0.85
N THR A 43 15.47 6.71 -0.25
CA THR A 43 16.73 7.19 -0.87
C THR A 43 16.63 7.18 -2.38
N VAL A 44 17.34 8.12 -3.03
CA VAL A 44 17.58 8.08 -4.47
C VAL A 44 18.92 7.40 -4.72
N LEU A 45 18.92 6.43 -5.60
CA LEU A 45 20.12 5.70 -6.03
C LEU A 45 20.53 6.15 -7.43
N ALA A 46 21.74 6.72 -7.51
CA ALA A 46 22.32 7.12 -8.79
C ALA A 46 23.07 5.94 -9.42
N GLU A 47 23.06 5.85 -10.75
CA GLU A 47 23.90 4.88 -11.46
C GLU A 47 25.41 5.18 -11.28
N PRO A 48 26.24 4.16 -11.23
CA PRO A 48 25.99 2.70 -11.33
C PRO A 48 25.86 2.01 -9.97
N PHE A 49 25.49 2.74 -8.92
CA PHE A 49 25.47 2.21 -7.58
C PHE A 49 24.35 1.17 -7.40
N GLU A 50 24.63 0.13 -6.65
CA GLU A 50 23.69 -0.89 -6.23
C GLU A 50 23.43 -0.77 -4.73
N CYS A 51 22.19 -1.05 -4.33
CA CYS A 51 21.82 -1.13 -2.93
C CYS A 51 21.85 -2.58 -2.46
N ILE A 52 22.51 -2.84 -1.34
CA ILE A 52 22.66 -4.18 -0.79
C ILE A 52 21.63 -4.38 0.32
N PRO A 53 20.86 -5.48 0.32
CA PRO A 53 19.97 -5.84 1.41
C PRO A 53 20.76 -6.17 2.70
N THR A 54 20.13 -5.92 3.83
CA THR A 54 20.63 -6.29 5.16
C THR A 54 19.65 -7.28 5.81
N ASP A 55 20.07 -7.92 6.89
CA ASP A 55 19.22 -8.87 7.65
C ASP A 55 17.99 -8.17 8.30
N GLU A 56 17.99 -6.84 8.36
CA GLU A 56 16.89 -6.06 8.92
C GLU A 56 15.81 -5.71 7.88
N ASP A 57 16.12 -5.82 6.59
CA ASP A 57 15.20 -5.48 5.51
C ASP A 57 14.08 -6.51 5.40
N LYS A 58 12.85 -6.07 5.56
CA LYS A 58 11.65 -6.89 5.37
C LYS A 58 10.97 -6.63 4.04
N MET A 59 11.02 -5.39 3.57
CA MET A 59 10.41 -4.98 2.31
C MET A 59 11.22 -3.87 1.65
N VAL A 60 11.27 -3.94 0.32
CA VAL A 60 11.75 -2.84 -0.52
C VAL A 60 10.72 -2.48 -1.58
N ILE A 61 10.52 -1.19 -1.80
CA ILE A 61 9.74 -0.64 -2.91
C ILE A 61 10.74 0.04 -3.85
N ILE A 62 10.89 -0.48 -5.04
CA ILE A 62 11.74 0.08 -6.10
C ILE A 62 10.88 0.98 -7.00
N VAL A 63 11.28 2.23 -7.13
CA VAL A 63 10.60 3.23 -7.95
C VAL A 63 11.50 3.63 -9.12
N ALA A 64 11.03 3.52 -10.34
CA ALA A 64 11.74 4.00 -11.51
C ALA A 64 10.79 4.65 -12.51
N LYS A 65 11.28 5.66 -13.22
CA LYS A 65 10.61 6.27 -14.36
C LYS A 65 11.35 5.96 -15.66
N ASP A 66 12.65 5.97 -15.55
CA ASP A 66 13.63 5.60 -16.56
C ASP A 66 14.59 4.61 -15.89
N ASN A 67 15.55 4.05 -16.62
CA ASN A 67 16.57 3.14 -16.07
C ASN A 67 15.99 1.83 -15.48
N GLU A 68 15.04 1.23 -16.16
CA GLU A 68 14.34 0.01 -15.72
C GLU A 68 15.28 -1.18 -15.54
N ASP A 69 16.30 -1.32 -16.39
CA ASP A 69 17.31 -2.39 -16.25
C ASP A 69 18.05 -2.28 -14.91
N HIS A 70 18.40 -1.05 -14.49
CA HIS A 70 19.04 -0.81 -13.20
C HIS A 70 18.08 -1.05 -12.04
N ALA A 71 16.80 -0.69 -12.19
CA ALA A 71 15.75 -0.99 -11.21
C ALA A 71 15.57 -2.50 -11.04
N ASN A 72 15.45 -3.25 -12.14
CA ASN A 72 15.31 -4.70 -12.14
C ASN A 72 16.53 -5.41 -11.52
N SER A 73 17.76 -4.92 -11.79
CA SER A 73 18.99 -5.46 -11.17
C SER A 73 18.99 -5.30 -9.66
N ASN A 74 18.64 -4.10 -9.15
CA ASN A 74 18.53 -3.86 -7.72
C ASN A 74 17.40 -4.69 -7.10
N ALA A 75 16.23 -4.74 -7.73
CA ALA A 75 15.10 -5.55 -7.27
C ALA A 75 15.48 -7.02 -7.12
N LYS A 76 16.16 -7.60 -8.13
CA LYS A 76 16.63 -8.98 -8.08
C LYS A 76 17.52 -9.26 -6.88
N THR A 77 18.39 -8.33 -6.51
CA THR A 77 19.28 -8.48 -5.37
C THR A 77 18.51 -8.60 -4.06
N PHE A 78 17.45 -7.81 -3.87
CA PHE A 78 16.58 -7.91 -2.69
C PHE A 78 15.68 -9.14 -2.73
N HIS A 79 15.09 -9.45 -3.88
CA HIS A 79 14.23 -10.62 -4.05
C HIS A 79 14.99 -11.93 -3.79
N ASP A 80 16.20 -12.08 -4.35
CA ASP A 80 17.07 -13.25 -4.11
C ASP A 80 17.50 -13.38 -2.63
N ALA A 81 17.51 -12.27 -1.88
CA ALA A 81 17.74 -12.26 -0.43
C ALA A 81 16.48 -12.59 0.40
N GLY A 82 15.34 -12.80 -0.22
CA GLY A 82 14.06 -13.10 0.44
C GLY A 82 13.35 -11.89 1.05
N VAL A 83 13.71 -10.69 0.62
CA VAL A 83 13.03 -9.43 1.00
C VAL A 83 11.81 -9.25 0.11
N LEU A 84 10.63 -8.94 0.68
CA LEU A 84 9.43 -8.62 -0.09
C LEU A 84 9.74 -7.45 -1.02
N THR A 85 9.74 -7.70 -2.33
CA THR A 85 10.22 -6.74 -3.33
C THR A 85 9.07 -6.27 -4.22
N LEU A 86 8.79 -4.97 -4.19
CA LEU A 86 7.70 -4.35 -4.93
C LEU A 86 8.24 -3.40 -6.00
N GLY A 87 7.63 -3.40 -7.17
CA GLY A 87 8.00 -2.55 -8.29
C GLY A 87 6.96 -1.48 -8.61
N LEU A 88 7.39 -0.22 -8.70
CA LEU A 88 6.63 0.92 -9.22
C LEU A 88 7.36 1.46 -10.44
N LEU A 89 7.15 0.82 -11.59
CA LEU A 89 7.78 1.13 -12.88
C LEU A 89 6.96 0.50 -14.02
N ASP A 90 7.13 1.03 -15.24
CA ASP A 90 6.31 0.60 -16.39
C ASP A 90 6.69 -0.80 -16.90
N ASN A 91 7.98 -1.14 -16.95
CA ASN A 91 8.49 -2.39 -17.52
C ASN A 91 9.23 -3.22 -16.45
N ALA A 92 8.50 -3.64 -15.42
CA ALA A 92 9.04 -4.52 -14.41
C ALA A 92 9.33 -5.92 -14.98
N ASP A 93 10.55 -6.41 -14.74
CA ASP A 93 10.84 -7.83 -14.91
C ASP A 93 10.24 -8.60 -13.73
N LEU A 94 9.06 -9.19 -13.94
CA LEU A 94 8.27 -9.84 -12.90
C LEU A 94 8.96 -11.03 -12.21
N ASP A 95 10.11 -11.48 -12.73
CA ASP A 95 10.93 -12.48 -12.05
C ASP A 95 11.87 -11.88 -10.99
N CYS A 96 11.95 -10.54 -10.95
CA CYS A 96 12.73 -9.79 -9.98
C CYS A 96 11.87 -9.20 -8.83
N TYR A 97 10.55 -9.34 -8.89
CA TYR A 97 9.60 -8.75 -7.93
C TYR A 97 8.59 -9.78 -7.44
N ASP A 98 8.19 -9.67 -6.19
CA ASP A 98 6.99 -10.37 -5.69
C ASP A 98 5.74 -9.83 -6.36
N SER A 99 5.69 -8.49 -6.53
CA SER A 99 4.58 -7.83 -7.19
C SER A 99 4.99 -6.47 -7.77
N ALA A 100 4.46 -6.12 -8.93
CA ALA A 100 4.66 -4.81 -9.55
C ALA A 100 3.31 -4.13 -9.82
N VAL A 101 3.33 -2.79 -9.82
CA VAL A 101 2.14 -2.00 -10.12
C VAL A 101 1.69 -2.22 -11.56
N SER A 102 0.37 -2.16 -11.79
CA SER A 102 -0.23 -2.27 -13.11
C SER A 102 -1.02 -1.00 -13.44
N ASP A 103 -0.77 -0.44 -14.63
CA ASP A 103 -1.54 0.66 -15.24
C ASP A 103 -1.76 1.89 -14.33
N VAL A 104 -0.70 2.39 -13.69
CA VAL A 104 -0.75 3.56 -12.81
C VAL A 104 0.19 4.65 -13.30
N SER A 105 -0.31 5.88 -13.28
CA SER A 105 0.52 7.04 -13.62
C SER A 105 1.62 7.26 -12.59
N TYR A 106 2.81 7.61 -13.07
CA TYR A 106 3.96 7.96 -12.23
C TYR A 106 3.63 9.01 -11.15
N THR A 107 2.74 9.94 -11.44
CA THR A 107 2.29 10.98 -10.50
C THR A 107 1.50 10.44 -9.32
N GLU A 108 0.98 9.21 -9.40
CA GLU A 108 0.20 8.55 -8.34
C GLU A 108 1.08 7.67 -7.43
N TYR A 109 2.36 7.47 -7.77
CA TYR A 109 3.26 6.62 -6.99
C TYR A 109 3.41 7.03 -5.51
N PRO A 110 3.47 8.34 -5.14
CA PRO A 110 3.50 8.71 -3.73
C PRO A 110 2.28 8.18 -2.96
N ASP A 111 1.09 8.32 -3.53
CA ASP A 111 -0.15 7.85 -2.89
C ASP A 111 -0.20 6.32 -2.79
N LEU A 112 0.32 5.60 -3.80
CA LEU A 112 0.47 4.15 -3.74
C LEU A 112 1.43 3.73 -2.62
N ILE A 113 2.59 4.35 -2.52
CA ILE A 113 3.59 4.08 -1.48
C ILE A 113 2.96 4.33 -0.10
N LYS A 114 2.22 5.42 0.05
CA LYS A 114 1.50 5.72 1.29
C LYS A 114 0.48 4.63 1.60
N ALA A 115 -0.32 4.20 0.62
CA ALA A 115 -1.33 3.17 0.79
C ALA A 115 -0.76 1.80 1.18
N ILE A 116 0.47 1.49 0.77
CA ILE A 116 1.19 0.26 1.16
C ILE A 116 1.79 0.39 2.56
N LEU A 117 2.44 1.52 2.85
CA LEU A 117 3.20 1.70 4.09
C LEU A 117 2.30 2.05 5.28
N GLN A 118 1.36 2.97 5.12
CA GLN A 118 0.54 3.49 6.22
C GLN A 118 -0.13 2.39 7.06
N PRO A 119 -0.74 1.34 6.47
CA PRO A 119 -1.39 0.29 7.27
C PRO A 119 -0.44 -0.48 8.19
N ILE A 120 0.82 -0.68 7.78
CA ILE A 120 1.79 -1.48 8.54
C ILE A 120 2.65 -0.66 9.51
N VAL A 121 2.64 0.67 9.38
CA VAL A 121 3.43 1.57 10.24
C VAL A 121 2.58 2.36 11.23
N THR A 122 1.25 2.32 11.08
CA THR A 122 0.31 3.02 11.97
C THR A 122 -0.51 2.02 12.78
N GLN A 123 -0.92 2.44 13.98
CA GLN A 123 -1.71 1.58 14.85
C GLN A 123 -3.20 1.65 14.47
N GLY A 124 -3.77 0.55 13.99
CA GLY A 124 -5.19 0.40 13.70
C GLY A 124 -6.03 0.04 14.93
N MET A 125 -7.34 0.30 14.87
CA MET A 125 -8.33 -0.27 15.80
C MET A 125 -8.59 -1.75 15.48
N ILE A 126 -8.59 -2.08 14.21
CA ILE A 126 -8.46 -3.44 13.69
C ILE A 126 -7.13 -3.45 12.96
N ALA A 127 -6.19 -4.21 13.48
CA ALA A 127 -4.81 -4.19 13.04
C ALA A 127 -4.62 -4.95 11.72
N TYR A 128 -3.66 -4.49 10.96
CA TYR A 128 -3.09 -5.14 9.80
C TYR A 128 -1.57 -5.01 9.93
N ASP A 129 -0.86 -6.08 9.87
CA ASP A 129 0.57 -6.08 10.09
C ASP A 129 1.37 -6.42 8.80
N PHE A 130 2.69 -6.47 8.94
CA PHE A 130 3.55 -6.81 7.81
C PHE A 130 3.29 -8.22 7.27
N ASN A 131 2.90 -9.18 8.11
CA ASN A 131 2.61 -10.55 7.64
C ASN A 131 1.34 -10.58 6.78
N ASP A 132 0.34 -9.76 7.12
CA ASP A 132 -0.87 -9.60 6.30
C ASP A 132 -0.53 -8.98 4.94
N LEU A 133 0.33 -7.94 4.93
CA LEU A 133 0.81 -7.32 3.70
C LEU A 133 1.62 -8.32 2.85
N GLN A 134 2.54 -9.03 3.48
CA GLN A 134 3.34 -10.07 2.82
C GLN A 134 2.43 -11.14 2.21
N THR A 135 1.44 -11.63 2.97
CA THR A 135 0.46 -12.60 2.47
C THR A 135 -0.29 -12.07 1.25
N THR A 136 -0.59 -10.76 1.23
CA THR A 136 -1.31 -10.16 0.12
C THR A 136 -0.44 -10.04 -1.14
N LEU A 137 0.85 -9.68 -1.00
CA LEU A 137 1.72 -9.25 -2.11
C LEU A 137 2.68 -10.32 -2.63
N THR A 138 3.09 -11.30 -1.80
CA THR A 138 4.08 -12.32 -2.23
C THR A 138 3.56 -13.15 -3.40
N ASP A 139 4.38 -13.33 -4.42
CA ASP A 139 4.10 -14.11 -5.64
C ASP A 139 2.83 -13.69 -6.40
N ALA A 140 2.36 -12.49 -6.17
CA ALA A 140 1.13 -12.01 -6.80
C ALA A 140 1.34 -11.52 -8.24
N LYS A 141 2.58 -11.21 -8.65
CA LYS A 141 2.98 -10.64 -9.94
C LYS A 141 2.50 -9.20 -10.15
N HIS A 142 1.22 -8.91 -9.93
CA HIS A 142 0.67 -7.56 -10.10
C HIS A 142 -0.16 -7.13 -8.89
N PHE A 143 -0.10 -5.84 -8.60
CA PHE A 143 -1.01 -5.21 -7.64
C PHE A 143 -1.61 -3.91 -8.19
N LEU A 144 -2.73 -3.54 -7.65
CA LEU A 144 -3.37 -2.24 -7.85
C LEU A 144 -3.85 -1.67 -6.52
N VAL A 145 -3.95 -0.35 -6.46
CA VAL A 145 -4.54 0.38 -5.34
C VAL A 145 -5.66 1.26 -5.86
N LYS A 146 -6.79 1.28 -5.15
CA LYS A 146 -7.88 2.23 -5.38
C LYS A 146 -8.26 2.85 -4.04
N SER A 147 -8.41 4.16 -4.03
CA SER A 147 -8.75 4.90 -2.82
C SER A 147 -9.85 5.91 -3.11
N GLU A 148 -10.86 5.97 -2.24
CA GLU A 148 -11.99 6.86 -2.36
C GLU A 148 -12.29 7.53 -1.03
N THR A 149 -12.38 8.86 -1.05
CA THR A 149 -12.76 9.67 0.11
C THR A 149 -14.13 10.27 -0.12
N ARG A 150 -15.02 10.09 0.85
CA ARG A 150 -16.37 10.66 0.82
C ARG A 150 -16.72 11.30 2.16
N CYS A 151 -17.70 12.19 2.15
CA CYS A 151 -18.19 12.91 3.33
C CYS A 151 -19.71 12.80 3.46
N GLY A 152 -20.23 13.10 4.65
CA GLY A 152 -21.66 13.11 4.90
C GLY A 152 -22.21 11.79 5.45
N LYS A 153 -23.53 11.61 5.41
CA LYS A 153 -24.21 10.48 6.08
C LYS A 153 -24.02 9.14 5.38
N GLU A 154 -23.90 9.15 4.05
CA GLU A 154 -23.75 7.93 3.23
C GLU A 154 -22.30 7.71 2.78
N ARG A 155 -21.34 8.41 3.41
CA ARG A 155 -19.91 8.45 3.00
C ARG A 155 -19.29 7.08 2.78
N MET A 156 -19.57 6.08 3.65
CA MET A 156 -19.06 4.72 3.52
C MET A 156 -19.67 4.02 2.28
N ALA A 157 -20.99 4.09 2.13
CA ALA A 157 -21.68 3.46 1.02
C ALA A 157 -21.26 4.09 -0.33
N GLU A 158 -21.10 5.42 -0.38
CA GLU A 158 -20.62 6.12 -1.57
C GLU A 158 -19.17 5.77 -1.91
N ALA A 159 -18.25 5.73 -0.92
CA ALA A 159 -16.86 5.35 -1.15
C ALA A 159 -16.74 3.92 -1.67
N ILE A 160 -17.42 2.96 -1.04
CA ILE A 160 -17.46 1.57 -1.46
C ILE A 160 -18.11 1.43 -2.84
N GLY A 161 -19.19 2.17 -3.11
CA GLY A 161 -19.86 2.17 -4.42
C GLY A 161 -18.95 2.64 -5.55
N CYS A 162 -18.12 3.65 -5.32
CA CYS A 162 -17.12 4.11 -6.29
C CYS A 162 -16.03 3.06 -6.52
N ILE A 163 -15.49 2.48 -5.46
CA ILE A 163 -14.50 1.38 -5.55
C ILE A 163 -15.09 0.21 -6.33
N LYS A 164 -16.29 -0.25 -5.97
CA LYS A 164 -16.99 -1.34 -6.65
C LYS A 164 -17.18 -1.05 -8.14
N SER A 165 -17.51 0.19 -8.50
CA SER A 165 -17.66 0.60 -9.90
C SER A 165 -16.33 0.57 -10.67
N SER A 166 -15.21 0.76 -10.00
CA SER A 166 -13.87 0.65 -10.61
C SER A 166 -13.39 -0.79 -10.77
N LEU A 167 -13.95 -1.74 -10.01
CA LEU A 167 -13.67 -3.16 -10.08
C LEU A 167 -14.63 -3.84 -11.07
N THR A 168 -14.32 -3.74 -12.37
CA THR A 168 -15.11 -4.44 -13.38
C THR A 168 -15.18 -5.94 -13.11
N SER A 169 -16.22 -6.62 -13.60
CA SER A 169 -16.34 -8.07 -13.43
C SER A 169 -15.15 -8.82 -14.04
N SER A 170 -14.56 -8.31 -15.13
CA SER A 170 -13.35 -8.88 -15.74
C SER A 170 -12.15 -8.74 -14.82
N LEU A 171 -11.96 -7.58 -14.20
CA LEU A 171 -10.87 -7.33 -13.27
C LEU A 171 -11.04 -8.14 -11.97
N LEU A 172 -12.26 -8.16 -11.41
CA LEU A 172 -12.56 -8.90 -10.18
C LEU A 172 -12.25 -10.39 -10.30
N ASN A 173 -12.50 -10.99 -11.47
CA ASN A 173 -12.17 -12.40 -11.74
C ASN A 173 -10.66 -12.69 -11.81
N LYS A 174 -9.83 -11.66 -11.95
CA LYS A 174 -8.36 -11.77 -11.99
C LYS A 174 -7.72 -11.51 -10.61
N ILE A 175 -8.47 -10.90 -9.68
CA ILE A 175 -8.01 -10.63 -8.32
C ILE A 175 -8.05 -11.93 -7.52
N GLU A 176 -6.95 -12.23 -6.83
CA GLU A 176 -6.81 -13.40 -5.96
C GLU A 176 -6.88 -13.01 -4.47
N ARG A 177 -6.36 -11.82 -4.12
CA ARG A 177 -6.32 -11.31 -2.74
C ARG A 177 -6.66 -9.83 -2.71
N ILE A 178 -7.32 -9.41 -1.64
CA ILE A 178 -7.70 -8.02 -1.45
C ILE A 178 -7.55 -7.62 0.02
N SER A 179 -6.87 -6.50 0.26
CA SER A 179 -6.82 -5.85 1.55
C SER A 179 -7.63 -4.56 1.49
N ILE A 180 -8.49 -4.32 2.48
CA ILE A 180 -9.38 -3.15 2.55
C ILE A 180 -9.03 -2.36 3.79
N PHE A 181 -8.69 -1.09 3.62
CA PHE A 181 -8.33 -0.17 4.69
C PHE A 181 -9.37 0.93 4.80
N LEU A 182 -9.91 1.09 6.01
CA LEU A 182 -10.88 2.12 6.34
C LEU A 182 -10.21 3.17 7.23
N TYR A 183 -10.17 4.42 6.77
CA TYR A 183 -9.63 5.53 7.55
C TYR A 183 -10.73 6.52 7.91
N PHE A 184 -10.76 6.92 9.17
CA PHE A 184 -11.76 7.87 9.68
C PHE A 184 -11.16 8.80 10.73
N ASN A 185 -11.70 10.01 10.86
CA ASN A 185 -11.27 10.92 11.91
C ASN A 185 -12.00 10.58 13.22
N LYS A 186 -11.24 10.12 14.24
CA LYS A 186 -11.80 9.71 15.56
C LYS A 186 -12.24 10.89 16.45
N VAL A 187 -11.72 12.09 16.17
CA VAL A 187 -11.97 13.30 16.97
C VAL A 187 -13.12 14.12 16.38
N GLY A 188 -13.60 13.72 15.20
CA GLY A 188 -14.59 14.45 14.44
C GLY A 188 -15.99 14.47 15.07
N LYS A 189 -16.79 15.43 14.64
CA LYS A 189 -18.22 15.59 15.05
C LYS A 189 -19.10 14.45 14.57
N GLN A 190 -18.64 13.70 13.56
CA GLN A 190 -19.33 12.56 12.98
C GLN A 190 -18.48 11.29 13.13
N PRO A 191 -18.50 10.66 14.32
CA PRO A 191 -17.76 9.42 14.53
C PRO A 191 -18.28 8.31 13.61
N LEU A 192 -17.41 7.33 13.33
CA LEU A 192 -17.82 6.13 12.61
C LEU A 192 -18.87 5.36 13.44
N VAL A 193 -20.00 5.03 12.84
CA VAL A 193 -21.08 4.29 13.50
C VAL A 193 -21.25 2.90 12.90
N ILE A 194 -21.76 1.95 13.70
CA ILE A 194 -21.95 0.56 13.28
C ILE A 194 -22.81 0.43 12.02
N GLN A 195 -23.81 1.31 11.87
CA GLN A 195 -24.69 1.32 10.70
C GLN A 195 -23.93 1.57 9.38
N GLU A 196 -22.85 2.38 9.43
CA GLU A 196 -22.01 2.60 8.25
C GLU A 196 -21.26 1.33 7.83
N MET A 197 -20.92 0.44 8.79
CA MET A 197 -20.24 -0.84 8.51
C MET A 197 -21.13 -1.83 7.73
N THR A 198 -22.44 -1.61 7.65
CA THR A 198 -23.34 -2.43 6.83
C THR A 198 -22.90 -2.39 5.35
N ALA A 199 -22.51 -1.22 4.84
CA ALA A 199 -22.04 -1.09 3.47
C ALA A 199 -20.79 -1.93 3.19
N LEU A 200 -19.85 -2.01 4.15
CA LEU A 200 -18.70 -2.92 4.04
C LEU A 200 -19.14 -4.38 4.05
N THR A 201 -20.02 -4.75 4.97
CA THR A 201 -20.50 -6.14 5.08
C THR A 201 -21.23 -6.60 3.82
N ASP A 202 -22.06 -5.74 3.26
CA ASP A 202 -22.76 -5.99 2.00
C ASP A 202 -21.77 -6.18 0.84
N PHE A 203 -20.77 -5.29 0.74
CA PHE A 203 -19.70 -5.41 -0.26
C PHE A 203 -18.93 -6.73 -0.11
N LEU A 204 -18.51 -7.09 1.11
CA LEU A 204 -17.81 -8.35 1.37
C LEU A 204 -18.64 -9.58 0.97
N SER A 205 -19.96 -9.53 1.18
CA SER A 205 -20.86 -10.64 0.83
C SER A 205 -21.06 -10.84 -0.69
N GLU A 206 -20.77 -9.81 -1.49
CA GLU A 206 -20.84 -9.86 -2.94
C GLU A 206 -19.54 -10.32 -3.60
N LEU A 207 -18.42 -10.36 -2.85
CA LEU A 207 -17.15 -10.82 -3.37
C LEU A 207 -17.16 -12.34 -3.60
N PRO A 208 -16.40 -12.85 -4.60
CA PRO A 208 -16.27 -14.30 -4.82
C PRO A 208 -15.75 -15.01 -3.57
N GLU A 209 -16.33 -16.15 -3.22
CA GLU A 209 -15.91 -16.97 -2.06
C GLU A 209 -14.43 -17.43 -2.13
N SER A 210 -13.87 -17.50 -3.34
CA SER A 210 -12.46 -17.88 -3.56
C SER A 210 -11.50 -16.74 -3.27
N LEU A 211 -12.00 -15.51 -3.11
CA LEU A 211 -11.17 -14.33 -2.90
C LEU A 211 -10.70 -14.27 -1.45
N PHE A 212 -9.39 -14.18 -1.25
CA PHE A 212 -8.84 -13.95 0.07
C PHE A 212 -8.97 -12.48 0.45
N VAL A 213 -9.65 -12.18 1.55
CA VAL A 213 -9.93 -10.81 1.98
C VAL A 213 -9.46 -10.58 3.40
N ILE A 214 -8.68 -9.51 3.58
CA ILE A 214 -8.35 -8.95 4.90
C ILE A 214 -8.89 -7.50 4.93
N TRP A 215 -9.35 -7.03 6.08
CA TRP A 215 -9.70 -5.63 6.24
C TRP A 215 -9.26 -5.07 7.58
N ALA A 216 -9.01 -3.79 7.62
CA ALA A 216 -8.51 -3.09 8.79
C ALA A 216 -9.14 -1.70 8.94
N LEU A 217 -9.07 -1.15 10.15
CA LEU A 217 -9.70 0.11 10.52
C LEU A 217 -8.73 1.01 11.26
N TYR A 218 -8.52 2.23 10.74
CA TYR A 218 -7.54 3.18 11.23
C TYR A 218 -8.17 4.52 11.61
N PRO A 219 -7.89 5.03 12.81
CA PRO A 219 -8.06 6.44 13.08
C PRO A 219 -6.99 7.25 12.34
N ASP A 220 -7.42 8.25 11.59
CA ASP A 220 -6.52 9.17 10.86
C ASP A 220 -7.00 10.61 11.06
N GLU A 221 -6.24 11.39 11.82
CA GLU A 221 -6.57 12.79 12.13
C GLU A 221 -6.21 13.75 10.98
N SER A 222 -5.52 13.26 9.94
CA SER A 222 -5.20 14.05 8.74
C SER A 222 -6.39 14.23 7.80
N ILE A 223 -7.39 13.34 7.84
CA ILE A 223 -8.63 13.48 7.08
C ILE A 223 -9.63 14.36 7.84
N LYS A 224 -10.55 15.00 7.11
CA LYS A 224 -11.51 15.89 7.73
C LYS A 224 -12.51 15.12 8.61
N GLU A 225 -13.06 15.81 9.59
CA GLU A 225 -13.96 15.24 10.62
C GLU A 225 -15.15 14.47 10.05
N GLU A 226 -15.66 14.88 8.88
CA GLU A 226 -16.85 14.30 8.25
C GLU A 226 -16.53 13.30 7.15
N GLU A 227 -15.22 13.08 6.88
CA GLU A 227 -14.76 12.22 5.81
C GLU A 227 -14.51 10.79 6.30
N ILE A 228 -14.61 9.86 5.37
CA ILE A 228 -14.07 8.51 5.45
C ILE A 228 -13.29 8.23 4.17
N THR A 229 -12.17 7.56 4.31
CA THR A 229 -11.41 7.05 3.17
C THR A 229 -11.45 5.53 3.18
N VAL A 230 -11.81 4.94 2.05
CA VAL A 230 -11.74 3.51 1.82
C VAL A 230 -10.66 3.27 0.77
N THR A 231 -9.67 2.49 1.14
CA THR A 231 -8.57 2.10 0.24
C THR A 231 -8.57 0.59 0.07
N ILE A 232 -8.42 0.11 -1.15
CA ILE A 232 -8.18 -1.31 -1.43
C ILE A 232 -6.79 -1.48 -2.03
N LEU A 233 -6.12 -2.55 -1.62
CA LEU A 233 -4.93 -3.12 -2.24
C LEU A 233 -5.33 -4.49 -2.76
N ALA A 234 -5.37 -4.66 -4.07
CA ALA A 234 -5.78 -5.90 -4.70
C ALA A 234 -4.63 -6.50 -5.52
N THR A 235 -4.50 -7.82 -5.50
CA THR A 235 -3.40 -8.53 -6.15
C THR A 235 -3.89 -9.71 -6.98
N GLY A 236 -3.13 -10.03 -8.02
CA GLY A 236 -3.40 -11.17 -8.90
C GLY A 236 -2.30 -11.35 -9.94
N LYS A 237 -2.31 -12.49 -10.64
CA LYS A 237 -1.25 -12.84 -11.59
C LYS A 237 -1.34 -12.10 -12.92
N ASP A 238 -2.52 -11.63 -13.29
CA ASP A 238 -2.79 -10.98 -14.58
C ASP A 238 -3.81 -9.85 -14.38
N LEU A 239 -3.39 -8.77 -13.74
CA LEU A 239 -4.23 -7.58 -13.52
C LEU A 239 -4.13 -6.56 -14.67
N ASN A 240 -3.24 -6.78 -15.65
CA ASN A 240 -3.14 -5.87 -16.80
C ASN A 240 -4.47 -5.82 -17.54
N ASN A 241 -4.97 -4.61 -17.73
CA ASN A 241 -6.18 -4.38 -18.51
C ASN A 241 -5.92 -4.76 -19.96
N GLY A 242 -6.70 -5.73 -20.45
CA GLY A 242 -6.77 -5.99 -21.89
C GLY A 242 -7.59 -4.91 -22.57
#